data_8d7a48f126ba4d2d33622a75f6403870
#
_entry.id   8d7a48f126ba4d2d33622a75f6403870
#
_cell.length_a   1.000
_cell.length_b   1.000
_cell.length_c   1.000
_cell.angle_alpha   90.00
_cell.angle_beta   90.00
_cell.angle_gamma   90.00
#
_symmetry.space_group_name_H-M   'P 1'
#
loop_
_entity.id
_entity.type
_entity.pdbx_description
1 polymer ?
#
loop_
_entity_poly.entity_id
_entity_poly.type
_entity_poly.pdbx_seq_one_letter_code
_entity_poly.pdbx_strand_id
1 'polypeptide(L)'
;MYGGPLDFIFVVEAEDDPAYPHIERLIREHADANIRLLVAGRTWYCSQKMHNQLHGFEAVLRTAAKYVILLDDDIHLHPGTIRIWVEEMESDPKAVVASGYTFDWVGPSVTGMAPYLWMMWRIVASVAFHHVHDRPGFIWGGAMMFRTSELKQNVCGLMDAWTDGGYSEDFATLSLARYHGRTNCVPKAALFPSEVGEVTMPQLWNYLKRQIFVVTSTFASPHQRYLAYGAQGYSMAMGICTSAALVTACPLAALLALHAAHKLSAALLAGGGGARRAPGAGAVWAAVWSEVLGEEEECLEPAIGACAFLLALSLQAYACKRVVRAYAELCTTLSPMDRPVLYAHMPLWRIALAYLGYCVAVPLMTVYCYCCATVEWAGVRYTFRSGKVHQVHRRDAAGAWYSQSREQSMERALRAAAEQRLADHGLR
;
A
#
# COMPACT_ATOMS: atom_id res chain seq x y z
N MET A 1 3.12 5.55 -27.44
CA MET A 1 3.25 4.09 -27.31
C MET A 1 4.72 3.71 -27.40
N TYR A 2 5.16 2.72 -26.63
CA TYR A 2 6.46 2.09 -26.83
C TYR A 2 6.38 1.29 -28.15
N GLY A 3 7.21 1.60 -29.10
CA GLY A 3 7.16 0.97 -30.44
C GLY A 3 8.15 -0.18 -30.64
N GLY A 4 8.80 -0.65 -29.55
CA GLY A 4 9.76 -1.74 -29.60
C GLY A 4 9.13 -3.11 -29.33
N PRO A 5 9.88 -4.21 -29.53
CA PRO A 5 9.41 -5.56 -29.23
C PRO A 5 9.21 -5.75 -27.74
N LEU A 6 8.14 -6.46 -27.37
CA LEU A 6 7.82 -6.84 -25.99
C LEU A 6 7.65 -8.36 -25.92
N ASP A 7 8.30 -8.96 -24.93
CA ASP A 7 8.10 -10.35 -24.53
C ASP A 7 7.33 -10.37 -23.23
N PHE A 8 6.26 -11.16 -23.16
CA PHE A 8 5.46 -11.33 -21.94
C PHE A 8 5.79 -12.68 -21.31
N ILE A 9 6.14 -12.67 -20.04
CA ILE A 9 6.45 -13.88 -19.28
C ILE A 9 5.54 -13.90 -18.05
N PHE A 10 4.54 -14.78 -18.10
CA PHE A 10 3.72 -15.07 -16.94
C PHE A 10 4.35 -16.18 -16.13
N VAL A 11 4.43 -16.00 -14.81
CA VAL A 11 5.02 -16.99 -13.92
C VAL A 11 4.02 -17.34 -12.84
N VAL A 12 3.60 -18.57 -12.78
CA VAL A 12 2.70 -19.11 -11.76
C VAL A 12 3.42 -20.06 -10.82
N GLU A 13 2.82 -20.27 -9.65
CA GLU A 13 3.37 -21.20 -8.65
C GLU A 13 3.30 -22.66 -9.11
N ALA A 14 2.17 -23.07 -9.69
CA ALA A 14 1.90 -24.45 -10.10
C ALA A 14 0.84 -24.46 -11.21
N GLU A 15 0.63 -25.60 -11.86
CA GLU A 15 -0.38 -25.77 -12.90
C GLU A 15 -1.82 -25.71 -12.37
N ASP A 16 -2.01 -25.95 -11.06
CA ASP A 16 -3.29 -25.80 -10.37
C ASP A 16 -3.58 -24.35 -9.92
N ASP A 17 -2.74 -23.38 -10.28
CA ASP A 17 -2.97 -21.96 -10.06
C ASP A 17 -4.20 -21.48 -10.85
N PRO A 18 -5.16 -20.79 -10.21
CA PRO A 18 -6.34 -20.25 -10.91
C PRO A 18 -6.03 -19.39 -12.14
N ALA A 19 -4.88 -18.73 -12.19
CA ALA A 19 -4.45 -17.92 -13.32
C ALA A 19 -4.00 -18.75 -14.52
N TYR A 20 -3.53 -19.99 -14.32
CA TYR A 20 -2.96 -20.83 -15.34
C TYR A 20 -3.86 -20.98 -16.59
N PRO A 21 -5.14 -21.43 -16.48
CA PRO A 21 -6.01 -21.59 -17.65
C PRO A 21 -6.36 -20.25 -18.34
N HIS A 22 -6.35 -19.15 -17.61
CA HIS A 22 -6.56 -17.81 -18.17
C HIS A 22 -5.38 -17.37 -19.03
N ILE A 23 -4.16 -17.64 -18.58
CA ILE A 23 -2.93 -17.31 -19.32
C ILE A 23 -2.83 -18.18 -20.58
N GLU A 24 -3.14 -19.47 -20.49
CA GLU A 24 -3.19 -20.34 -21.68
C GLU A 24 -4.20 -19.84 -22.72
N ARG A 25 -5.35 -19.31 -22.29
CA ARG A 25 -6.31 -18.68 -23.18
C ARG A 25 -5.72 -17.43 -23.83
N LEU A 26 -5.06 -16.54 -23.07
CA LEU A 26 -4.40 -15.35 -23.63
C LEU A 26 -3.35 -15.71 -24.68
N ILE A 27 -2.55 -16.75 -24.45
CA ILE A 27 -1.56 -17.24 -25.43
C ILE A 27 -2.25 -17.65 -26.74
N ARG A 28 -3.39 -18.33 -26.67
CA ARG A 28 -4.14 -18.73 -27.87
C ARG A 28 -4.80 -17.53 -28.59
N GLU A 29 -5.33 -16.57 -27.84
CA GLU A 29 -6.01 -15.38 -28.36
C GLU A 29 -5.04 -14.37 -29.00
N HIS A 30 -3.79 -14.33 -28.52
CA HIS A 30 -2.75 -13.40 -28.94
C HIS A 30 -1.51 -14.13 -29.48
N ALA A 31 -1.74 -15.02 -30.45
CA ALA A 31 -0.69 -15.85 -31.04
C ALA A 31 0.41 -15.06 -31.80
N ASP A 32 0.14 -13.79 -32.11
CA ASP A 32 1.08 -12.83 -32.69
C ASP A 32 2.01 -12.17 -31.65
N ALA A 33 1.67 -12.24 -30.37
CA ALA A 33 2.50 -11.73 -29.29
C ALA A 33 3.43 -12.83 -28.74
N ASN A 34 4.65 -12.44 -28.34
CA ASN A 34 5.57 -13.37 -27.71
C ASN A 34 5.21 -13.53 -26.23
N ILE A 35 4.31 -14.47 -25.94
CA ILE A 35 3.82 -14.76 -24.59
C ILE A 35 4.32 -16.14 -24.16
N ARG A 36 4.90 -16.21 -22.97
CA ARG A 36 5.35 -17.47 -22.35
C ARG A 36 4.73 -17.64 -20.98
N LEU A 37 4.34 -18.87 -20.64
CA LEU A 37 3.90 -19.28 -19.32
C LEU A 37 4.96 -20.18 -18.70
N LEU A 38 5.39 -19.84 -17.49
CA LEU A 38 6.36 -20.60 -16.70
C LEU A 38 5.72 -21.04 -15.38
N VAL A 39 6.10 -22.24 -14.94
CA VAL A 39 5.72 -22.78 -13.64
C VAL A 39 6.96 -22.78 -12.76
N ALA A 40 7.00 -21.90 -11.76
CA ALA A 40 8.17 -21.73 -10.88
C ALA A 40 8.31 -22.83 -9.85
N GLY A 41 7.23 -23.51 -9.52
CA GLY A 41 7.18 -24.44 -8.39
C GLY A 41 6.96 -23.72 -7.04
N ARG A 42 6.76 -24.51 -6.00
CA ARG A 42 6.53 -24.03 -4.63
C ARG A 42 7.84 -23.79 -3.90
N THR A 43 8.00 -22.59 -3.34
CA THR A 43 9.19 -22.26 -2.54
C THR A 43 8.96 -22.47 -1.05
N TRP A 44 10.07 -22.70 -0.32
CA TRP A 44 10.12 -22.88 1.13
C TRP A 44 11.20 -22.00 1.80
N TYR A 45 11.87 -21.12 1.04
CA TYR A 45 13.02 -20.35 1.52
C TYR A 45 12.90 -18.83 1.33
N CYS A 46 11.95 -18.37 0.55
CA CYS A 46 11.60 -16.94 0.37
C CYS A 46 10.09 -16.78 0.16
N SER A 47 9.60 -15.58 -0.08
CA SER A 47 8.20 -15.41 -0.47
C SER A 47 7.95 -16.01 -1.85
N GLN A 48 6.74 -16.53 -2.09
CA GLN A 48 6.37 -17.12 -3.38
C GLN A 48 6.48 -16.09 -4.51
N LYS A 49 6.09 -14.83 -4.26
CA LYS A 49 6.25 -13.74 -5.23
C LYS A 49 7.70 -13.60 -5.68
N MET A 50 8.64 -13.51 -4.73
CA MET A 50 10.06 -13.39 -5.07
C MET A 50 10.59 -14.63 -5.80
N HIS A 51 10.14 -15.82 -5.42
CA HIS A 51 10.52 -17.06 -6.13
C HIS A 51 10.06 -17.03 -7.58
N ASN A 52 8.79 -16.64 -7.82
CA ASN A 52 8.25 -16.50 -9.17
C ASN A 52 9.05 -15.47 -9.99
N GLN A 53 9.40 -14.33 -9.40
CA GLN A 53 10.20 -13.28 -10.02
C GLN A 53 11.62 -13.76 -10.37
N LEU A 54 12.28 -14.45 -9.46
CA LEU A 54 13.60 -15.05 -9.69
C LEU A 54 13.55 -16.05 -10.84
N HIS A 55 12.53 -16.90 -10.89
CA HIS A 55 12.33 -17.86 -11.98
C HIS A 55 12.10 -17.16 -13.32
N GLY A 56 11.31 -16.10 -13.33
CA GLY A 56 11.13 -15.24 -14.50
C GLY A 56 12.44 -14.58 -14.95
N PHE A 57 13.27 -14.12 -14.03
CA PHE A 57 14.58 -13.56 -14.36
C PHE A 57 15.50 -14.59 -15.02
N GLU A 58 15.55 -15.81 -14.53
CA GLU A 58 16.35 -16.89 -15.15
C GLU A 58 15.99 -17.08 -16.63
N ALA A 59 14.71 -16.98 -16.96
CA ALA A 59 14.25 -17.05 -18.34
C ALA A 59 14.66 -15.82 -19.17
N VAL A 60 14.59 -14.60 -18.58
CA VAL A 60 14.99 -13.35 -19.25
C VAL A 60 16.50 -13.29 -19.44
N LEU A 61 17.31 -13.75 -18.49
CA LEU A 61 18.77 -13.69 -18.57
C LEU A 61 19.35 -14.49 -19.74
N ARG A 62 18.57 -15.40 -20.32
CA ARG A 62 18.92 -16.16 -21.55
C ARG A 62 18.55 -15.45 -22.84
N THR A 63 17.92 -14.28 -22.77
CA THR A 63 17.50 -13.48 -23.92
C THR A 63 18.42 -12.30 -24.20
N ALA A 64 18.17 -11.58 -25.31
CA ALA A 64 18.83 -10.33 -25.66
C ALA A 64 18.10 -9.10 -25.10
N ALA A 65 17.07 -9.26 -24.29
CA ALA A 65 16.31 -8.14 -23.73
C ALA A 65 17.23 -7.22 -22.90
N LYS A 66 17.19 -5.92 -23.20
CA LYS A 66 17.99 -4.91 -22.49
C LYS A 66 17.41 -4.59 -21.11
N TYR A 67 16.11 -4.62 -21.00
CA TYR A 67 15.35 -4.34 -19.78
C TYR A 67 14.39 -5.48 -19.46
N VAL A 68 14.09 -5.65 -18.18
CA VAL A 68 13.01 -6.47 -17.70
C VAL A 68 12.13 -5.67 -16.75
N ILE A 69 10.82 -5.85 -16.86
CA ILE A 69 9.83 -5.20 -16.01
C ILE A 69 9.14 -6.28 -15.20
N LEU A 70 9.22 -6.16 -13.86
CA LEU A 70 8.32 -6.86 -12.94
C LEU A 70 7.03 -6.06 -12.85
N LEU A 71 5.91 -6.72 -13.04
CA LEU A 71 4.60 -6.08 -13.01
C LEU A 71 3.64 -6.98 -12.23
N ASP A 72 2.91 -6.41 -11.26
CA ASP A 72 1.80 -7.09 -10.63
C ASP A 72 0.63 -7.19 -11.62
N ASP A 73 -0.19 -8.22 -11.51
CA ASP A 73 -1.24 -8.57 -12.46
C ASP A 73 -2.45 -7.60 -12.46
N ASP A 74 -2.53 -6.75 -11.45
CA ASP A 74 -3.57 -5.74 -11.29
C ASP A 74 -3.14 -4.32 -11.71
N ILE A 75 -1.98 -4.18 -12.37
CA ILE A 75 -1.42 -2.88 -12.73
C ILE A 75 -1.61 -2.56 -14.20
N HIS A 76 -2.21 -1.41 -14.45
CA HIS A 76 -2.39 -0.84 -15.77
C HIS A 76 -1.38 0.29 -16.01
N LEU A 77 -0.40 0.03 -16.89
CA LEU A 77 0.59 1.03 -17.27
C LEU A 77 0.00 2.07 -18.23
N HIS A 78 0.34 3.34 -18.03
CA HIS A 78 -0.02 4.40 -18.99
C HIS A 78 0.71 4.22 -20.32
N PRO A 79 0.11 4.67 -21.44
CA PRO A 79 0.80 4.78 -22.72
C PRO A 79 2.08 5.61 -22.55
N GLY A 80 3.23 5.06 -22.91
CA GLY A 80 4.52 5.73 -22.79
C GLY A 80 5.28 5.49 -21.50
N THR A 81 4.73 4.83 -20.48
CA THR A 81 5.43 4.51 -19.22
C THR A 81 6.77 3.81 -19.45
N ILE A 82 6.79 2.77 -20.31
CA ILE A 82 8.01 2.03 -20.61
C ILE A 82 9.08 2.95 -21.23
N ARG A 83 8.68 3.83 -22.14
CA ARG A 83 9.60 4.80 -22.75
C ARG A 83 10.20 5.75 -21.70
N ILE A 84 9.35 6.29 -20.83
CA ILE A 84 9.82 7.21 -19.76
C ILE A 84 10.78 6.48 -18.82
N TRP A 85 10.50 5.26 -18.43
CA TRP A 85 11.42 4.48 -17.60
C TRP A 85 12.76 4.20 -18.29
N VAL A 86 12.75 3.89 -19.58
CA VAL A 86 13.97 3.70 -20.36
C VAL A 86 14.76 5.00 -20.41
N GLU A 87 14.12 6.13 -20.73
CA GLU A 87 14.77 7.45 -20.80
C GLU A 87 15.40 7.84 -19.45
N GLU A 88 14.69 7.65 -18.33
CA GLU A 88 15.20 7.91 -16.98
C GLU A 88 16.39 6.99 -16.62
N MET A 89 16.28 5.70 -16.91
CA MET A 89 17.36 4.75 -16.64
C MET A 89 18.60 5.03 -17.53
N GLU A 90 18.42 5.47 -18.77
CA GLU A 90 19.56 5.84 -19.66
C GLU A 90 20.19 7.16 -19.21
N SER A 91 19.41 8.10 -18.65
CA SER A 91 19.92 9.38 -18.16
C SER A 91 20.71 9.25 -16.85
N ASP A 92 20.41 8.24 -16.03
CA ASP A 92 21.11 7.95 -14.78
C ASP A 92 21.72 6.54 -14.77
N PRO A 93 23.00 6.40 -15.17
CA PRO A 93 23.70 5.11 -15.12
C PRO A 93 23.85 4.51 -13.70
N LYS A 94 23.64 5.30 -12.65
CA LYS A 94 23.65 4.81 -11.27
C LYS A 94 22.30 4.22 -10.85
N ALA A 95 21.22 4.49 -11.58
CA ALA A 95 19.91 3.94 -11.25
C ALA A 95 19.90 2.42 -11.44
N VAL A 96 19.59 1.70 -10.38
CA VAL A 96 19.44 0.21 -10.40
C VAL A 96 18.06 -0.16 -10.88
N VAL A 97 17.05 0.65 -10.54
CA VAL A 97 15.65 0.35 -10.81
C VAL A 97 14.88 1.63 -11.15
N ALA A 98 13.98 1.52 -12.13
CA ALA A 98 12.89 2.48 -12.30
C ALA A 98 11.59 1.85 -11.76
N SER A 99 10.80 2.63 -11.03
CA SER A 99 9.56 2.17 -10.41
C SER A 99 8.44 3.20 -10.59
N GLY A 100 7.25 2.85 -10.17
CA GLY A 100 6.10 3.72 -10.08
C GLY A 100 5.45 3.69 -8.70
N TYR A 101 4.20 4.09 -8.64
CA TYR A 101 3.35 3.95 -7.47
C TYR A 101 1.90 3.74 -7.88
N THR A 102 1.12 3.09 -7.04
CA THR A 102 -0.30 2.90 -7.28
C THR A 102 -1.11 4.05 -6.68
N PHE A 103 -2.12 4.47 -7.41
CA PHE A 103 -3.18 5.33 -6.91
C PHE A 103 -4.45 4.48 -6.73
N ASP A 104 -4.60 3.93 -5.54
CA ASP A 104 -5.78 3.16 -5.17
C ASP A 104 -6.94 4.15 -4.92
N TRP A 105 -8.00 4.07 -5.72
CA TRP A 105 -9.17 4.93 -5.61
C TRP A 105 -10.44 4.12 -5.40
N VAL A 106 -11.38 4.69 -4.66
CA VAL A 106 -12.62 3.98 -4.30
C VAL A 106 -13.63 4.11 -5.44
N GLY A 107 -14.11 2.99 -5.95
CA GLY A 107 -15.11 2.95 -7.01
C GLY A 107 -16.48 3.54 -6.58
N PRO A 108 -17.31 4.00 -7.55
CA PRO A 108 -18.58 4.67 -7.24
C PRO A 108 -19.65 3.75 -6.62
N SER A 109 -19.55 2.44 -6.83
CA SER A 109 -20.47 1.44 -6.29
C SER A 109 -20.15 1.05 -4.83
N VAL A 110 -19.02 1.49 -4.31
CA VAL A 110 -18.53 1.09 -2.98
C VAL A 110 -19.28 1.81 -1.88
N THR A 111 -19.82 1.05 -0.94
CA THR A 111 -20.59 1.56 0.21
C THR A 111 -19.84 1.45 1.53
N GLY A 112 -18.89 0.52 1.66
CA GLY A 112 -18.12 0.24 2.86
C GLY A 112 -17.08 1.30 3.21
N MET A 113 -16.62 1.31 4.46
CA MET A 113 -15.54 2.21 4.93
C MET A 113 -14.13 1.60 4.76
N ALA A 114 -14.00 0.28 4.70
CA ALA A 114 -12.70 -0.36 4.57
C ALA A 114 -11.94 0.03 3.28
N PRO A 115 -12.59 0.17 2.09
CA PRO A 115 -11.93 0.68 0.89
C PRO A 115 -11.41 2.12 1.06
N TYR A 116 -12.12 2.97 1.79
CA TYR A 116 -11.66 4.34 2.09
C TYR A 116 -10.44 4.35 3.02
N LEU A 117 -10.38 3.43 3.99
CA LEU A 117 -9.20 3.24 4.85
C LEU A 117 -8.00 2.72 4.05
N TRP A 118 -8.24 1.81 3.10
CA TRP A 118 -7.23 1.31 2.17
C TRP A 118 -6.65 2.45 1.31
N MET A 119 -7.52 3.21 0.65
CA MET A 119 -7.14 4.40 -0.11
C MET A 119 -6.35 5.39 0.74
N MET A 120 -6.78 5.64 1.98
CA MET A 120 -6.11 6.57 2.89
C MET A 120 -4.69 6.12 3.23
N TRP A 121 -4.49 4.82 3.49
CA TRP A 121 -3.16 4.24 3.66
C TRP A 121 -2.26 4.56 2.45
N ARG A 122 -2.76 4.34 1.23
CA ARG A 122 -2.00 4.60 0.00
C ARG A 122 -1.68 6.07 -0.20
N ILE A 123 -2.63 6.96 0.06
CA ILE A 123 -2.42 8.42 -0.05
C ILE A 123 -1.34 8.88 0.92
N VAL A 124 -1.40 8.47 2.18
CA VAL A 124 -0.40 8.89 3.17
C VAL A 124 0.96 8.26 2.87
N ALA A 125 1.01 6.99 2.49
CA ALA A 125 2.25 6.32 2.10
C ALA A 125 2.87 6.95 0.84
N SER A 126 2.08 7.49 -0.08
CA SER A 126 2.56 8.07 -1.35
C SER A 126 3.57 9.20 -1.15
N VAL A 127 3.51 9.92 -0.03
CA VAL A 127 4.48 10.98 0.31
C VAL A 127 5.92 10.46 0.33
N ALA A 128 6.12 9.20 0.75
CA ALA A 128 7.44 8.59 0.80
C ALA A 128 7.99 8.21 -0.59
N PHE A 129 7.13 8.13 -1.61
CA PHE A 129 7.50 7.81 -3.00
C PHE A 129 7.80 9.06 -3.84
N HIS A 130 7.42 10.24 -3.37
CA HIS A 130 7.75 11.49 -4.03
C HIS A 130 9.17 11.94 -3.71
N HIS A 131 9.73 12.72 -4.65
CA HIS A 131 11.04 13.30 -4.46
C HIS A 131 11.08 14.29 -3.30
N VAL A 132 11.93 14.00 -2.33
CA VAL A 132 12.35 14.96 -1.32
C VAL A 132 13.80 15.31 -1.63
N HIS A 133 14.07 16.56 -2.02
CA HIS A 133 15.41 17.04 -2.42
C HIS A 133 16.08 16.20 -3.52
N ASP A 134 15.42 16.02 -4.66
CA ASP A 134 15.92 15.30 -5.85
C ASP A 134 16.31 13.82 -5.61
N ARG A 135 15.86 13.24 -4.51
CA ARG A 135 16.07 11.82 -4.20
C ARG A 135 14.74 11.11 -4.03
N PRO A 136 14.46 10.08 -4.84
CA PRO A 136 13.29 9.27 -4.62
C PRO A 136 13.36 8.58 -3.25
N GLY A 137 12.30 8.70 -2.47
CA GLY A 137 12.21 8.15 -1.13
C GLY A 137 12.14 6.62 -1.13
N PHE A 138 11.11 6.10 -1.76
CA PHE A 138 10.81 4.67 -1.86
C PHE A 138 10.63 4.23 -3.32
N ILE A 139 10.69 2.92 -3.54
CA ILE A 139 10.25 2.24 -4.77
C ILE A 139 9.09 1.31 -4.41
N TRP A 140 8.31 0.94 -5.41
CA TRP A 140 7.13 0.10 -5.22
C TRP A 140 7.24 -1.20 -6.02
N GLY A 141 7.05 -2.32 -5.33
CA GLY A 141 7.21 -3.67 -5.88
C GLY A 141 6.17 -4.08 -6.92
N GLY A 142 5.06 -3.32 -7.08
CA GLY A 142 4.04 -3.63 -8.08
C GLY A 142 4.44 -3.31 -9.51
N ALA A 143 5.46 -2.45 -9.72
CA ALA A 143 5.98 -2.12 -11.05
C ALA A 143 7.43 -1.66 -10.95
N MET A 144 8.37 -2.49 -11.44
CA MET A 144 9.81 -2.26 -11.31
C MET A 144 10.54 -2.67 -12.60
N MET A 145 11.33 -1.78 -13.17
CA MET A 145 12.16 -2.05 -14.35
C MET A 145 13.64 -2.10 -13.98
N PHE A 146 14.34 -3.12 -14.45
CA PHE A 146 15.77 -3.34 -14.24
C PHE A 146 16.52 -3.46 -15.57
N ARG A 147 17.81 -3.14 -15.58
CA ARG A 147 18.70 -3.54 -16.68
C ARG A 147 19.05 -5.00 -16.57
N THR A 148 18.81 -5.77 -17.63
CA THR A 148 19.13 -7.20 -17.67
C THR A 148 20.60 -7.47 -17.45
N SER A 149 21.49 -6.60 -17.94
CA SER A 149 22.94 -6.70 -17.71
C SER A 149 23.34 -6.61 -16.24
N GLU A 150 22.66 -5.75 -15.45
CA GLU A 150 22.93 -5.60 -14.02
C GLU A 150 22.43 -6.82 -13.22
N LEU A 151 21.30 -7.39 -13.60
CA LEU A 151 20.82 -8.65 -13.00
C LEU A 151 21.77 -9.82 -13.32
N LYS A 152 22.28 -9.91 -14.57
CA LYS A 152 23.30 -10.93 -14.95
C LYS A 152 24.56 -10.84 -14.10
N GLN A 153 24.97 -9.64 -13.75
CA GLN A 153 26.15 -9.39 -12.92
C GLN A 153 25.86 -9.45 -11.43
N ASN A 154 24.61 -9.72 -11.04
CA ASN A 154 24.14 -9.67 -9.65
C ASN A 154 24.56 -8.38 -8.94
N VAL A 155 24.40 -7.22 -9.63
CA VAL A 155 24.80 -5.90 -9.12
C VAL A 155 24.15 -5.64 -7.77
N CYS A 156 24.91 -5.16 -6.81
CA CYS A 156 24.55 -4.97 -5.41
C CYS A 156 24.17 -6.26 -4.66
N GLY A 157 24.40 -7.45 -5.20
CA GLY A 157 24.01 -8.72 -4.57
C GLY A 157 22.48 -8.92 -4.52
N LEU A 158 21.75 -8.34 -5.48
CA LEU A 158 20.31 -8.30 -5.46
C LEU A 158 19.67 -9.70 -5.54
N MET A 159 20.15 -10.53 -6.48
CA MET A 159 19.62 -11.88 -6.69
C MET A 159 19.85 -12.77 -5.47
N ASP A 160 21.03 -12.65 -4.85
CA ASP A 160 21.38 -13.41 -3.63
C ASP A 160 20.49 -13.00 -2.46
N ALA A 161 20.29 -11.69 -2.27
CA ALA A 161 19.46 -11.18 -1.19
C ALA A 161 17.98 -11.60 -1.33
N TRP A 162 17.46 -11.66 -2.55
CA TRP A 162 16.12 -12.12 -2.81
C TRP A 162 15.97 -13.62 -2.52
N THR A 163 16.95 -14.42 -2.88
CA THR A 163 16.97 -15.86 -2.62
C THR A 163 17.11 -16.16 -1.14
N ASP A 164 17.91 -15.39 -0.39
CA ASP A 164 18.26 -15.65 1.01
C ASP A 164 17.17 -15.17 2.01
N GLY A 165 15.99 -15.76 1.95
CA GLY A 165 14.87 -15.47 2.86
C GLY A 165 14.15 -14.16 2.56
N GLY A 166 14.22 -13.68 1.32
CA GLY A 166 13.59 -12.46 0.91
C GLY A 166 12.05 -12.54 0.97
N TYR A 167 11.43 -11.40 1.32
CA TYR A 167 9.98 -11.27 1.41
C TYR A 167 9.45 -10.12 0.55
N SER A 168 10.12 -8.96 0.55
CA SER A 168 9.73 -7.75 -0.16
C SER A 168 10.86 -7.33 -1.09
N GLU A 169 10.60 -7.38 -2.37
CA GLU A 169 11.55 -7.08 -3.44
C GLU A 169 11.94 -5.61 -3.47
N ASP A 170 11.00 -4.71 -3.21
CA ASP A 170 11.19 -3.27 -3.23
C ASP A 170 12.08 -2.79 -2.09
N PHE A 171 11.82 -3.21 -0.85
CA PHE A 171 12.66 -2.85 0.30
C PHE A 171 14.07 -3.43 0.19
N ALA A 172 14.20 -4.67 -0.27
CA ALA A 172 15.50 -5.29 -0.51
C ALA A 172 16.29 -4.51 -1.57
N THR A 173 15.67 -4.25 -2.72
CA THR A 173 16.29 -3.53 -3.84
C THR A 173 16.75 -2.14 -3.43
N LEU A 174 15.87 -1.35 -2.80
CA LEU A 174 16.19 0.01 -2.39
C LEU A 174 17.29 0.05 -1.33
N SER A 175 17.28 -0.88 -0.37
CA SER A 175 18.29 -0.96 0.69
C SER A 175 19.67 -1.26 0.11
N LEU A 176 19.73 -2.23 -0.80
CA LEU A 176 20.99 -2.63 -1.45
C LEU A 176 21.50 -1.52 -2.37
N ALA A 177 20.62 -0.92 -3.19
CA ALA A 177 21.01 0.20 -4.04
C ALA A 177 21.67 1.32 -3.22
N ARG A 178 21.04 1.72 -2.11
CA ARG A 178 21.57 2.77 -1.22
C ARG A 178 22.86 2.38 -0.54
N TYR A 179 22.97 1.14 -0.06
CA TYR A 179 24.19 0.64 0.56
C TYR A 179 25.38 0.71 -0.38
N HIS A 180 25.17 0.47 -1.68
CA HIS A 180 26.17 0.54 -2.73
C HIS A 180 26.30 1.92 -3.40
N GLY A 181 25.68 2.97 -2.86
CA GLY A 181 25.75 4.32 -3.41
C GLY A 181 25.07 4.47 -4.77
N ARG A 182 24.12 3.58 -5.09
CA ARG A 182 23.32 3.59 -6.31
C ARG A 182 22.02 4.38 -6.10
N THR A 183 21.37 4.73 -7.19
CA THR A 183 20.14 5.51 -7.24
C THR A 183 18.97 4.66 -7.74
N ASN A 184 17.78 5.24 -7.72
CA ASN A 184 16.56 4.70 -8.32
C ASN A 184 15.75 5.84 -8.94
N CYS A 185 14.91 5.52 -9.93
CA CYS A 185 14.04 6.47 -10.61
C CYS A 185 12.58 6.21 -10.26
N VAL A 186 11.82 7.26 -9.95
CA VAL A 186 10.36 7.19 -9.77
C VAL A 186 9.73 8.40 -10.49
N PRO A 187 9.51 8.31 -11.83
CA PRO A 187 8.95 9.41 -12.59
C PRO A 187 7.52 9.75 -12.13
N LYS A 188 7.16 11.03 -12.17
CA LYS A 188 5.80 11.49 -11.83
C LYS A 188 4.72 10.85 -12.71
N ALA A 189 5.06 10.52 -13.96
CA ALA A 189 4.18 9.83 -14.89
C ALA A 189 3.99 8.33 -14.60
N ALA A 190 4.68 7.78 -13.60
CA ALA A 190 4.54 6.38 -13.20
C ALA A 190 3.62 6.25 -11.96
N LEU A 191 2.49 6.92 -11.98
CA LEU A 191 1.41 6.80 -10.99
C LEU A 191 0.24 6.05 -11.64
N PHE A 192 -0.03 4.81 -11.21
CA PHE A 192 -0.96 3.91 -11.86
C PHE A 192 -2.29 3.85 -11.11
N PRO A 193 -3.45 4.08 -11.78
CA PRO A 193 -4.74 3.98 -11.14
C PRO A 193 -5.12 2.51 -10.89
N SER A 194 -5.60 2.23 -9.68
CA SER A 194 -6.16 0.94 -9.29
C SER A 194 -7.51 1.17 -8.61
N GLU A 195 -8.59 0.59 -9.12
CA GLU A 195 -9.91 0.71 -8.54
C GLU A 195 -10.08 -0.29 -7.40
N VAL A 196 -10.28 0.23 -6.19
CA VAL A 196 -10.59 -0.58 -5.02
C VAL A 196 -12.10 -0.82 -4.97
N GLY A 197 -12.49 -2.08 -5.14
CA GLY A 197 -13.86 -2.53 -4.96
C GLY A 197 -14.25 -2.67 -3.48
N GLU A 198 -15.32 -3.44 -3.21
CA GLU A 198 -15.70 -3.74 -1.83
C GLU A 198 -14.63 -4.59 -1.14
N VAL A 199 -14.19 -4.12 0.01
CA VAL A 199 -13.19 -4.75 0.87
C VAL A 199 -13.77 -4.91 2.27
N THR A 200 -13.62 -6.09 2.86
CA THR A 200 -14.02 -6.36 4.23
C THR A 200 -12.94 -5.89 5.23
N MET A 201 -13.33 -5.63 6.47
CA MET A 201 -12.37 -5.26 7.53
C MET A 201 -11.28 -6.33 7.77
N PRO A 202 -11.55 -7.65 7.77
CA PRO A 202 -10.50 -8.67 7.83
C PRO A 202 -9.52 -8.62 6.65
N GLN A 203 -10.00 -8.36 5.43
CA GLN A 203 -9.13 -8.20 4.26
C GLN A 203 -8.24 -6.96 4.39
N LEU A 204 -8.81 -5.81 4.79
CA LEU A 204 -8.05 -4.60 5.08
C LEU A 204 -7.01 -4.83 6.17
N TRP A 205 -7.38 -5.51 7.28
CA TRP A 205 -6.47 -5.85 8.36
C TRP A 205 -5.27 -6.68 7.87
N ASN A 206 -5.54 -7.74 7.10
CA ASN A 206 -4.49 -8.57 6.53
C ASN A 206 -3.61 -7.79 5.54
N TYR A 207 -4.21 -6.91 4.74
CA TYR A 207 -3.48 -6.03 3.82
C TYR A 207 -2.52 -5.09 4.57
N LEU A 208 -3.01 -4.32 5.57
CA LEU A 208 -2.19 -3.40 6.36
C LEU A 208 -1.07 -4.12 7.11
N LYS A 209 -1.38 -5.29 7.67
CA LYS A 209 -0.39 -6.16 8.32
C LYS A 209 0.76 -6.49 7.39
N ARG A 210 0.48 -6.89 6.15
CA ARG A 210 1.52 -7.19 5.15
C ARG A 210 2.38 -5.97 4.86
N GLN A 211 1.77 -4.79 4.68
CA GLN A 211 2.48 -3.56 4.38
C GLN A 211 3.41 -3.12 5.51
N ILE A 212 2.94 -3.20 6.75
CA ILE A 212 3.74 -2.78 7.93
C ILE A 212 4.81 -3.81 8.25
N PHE A 213 4.54 -5.09 8.03
CA PHE A 213 5.47 -6.18 8.32
C PHE A 213 6.80 -6.04 7.55
N VAL A 214 6.75 -5.48 6.34
CA VAL A 214 7.95 -5.24 5.50
C VAL A 214 8.98 -4.37 6.21
N VAL A 215 8.55 -3.41 7.03
CA VAL A 215 9.43 -2.50 7.78
C VAL A 215 10.33 -3.25 8.78
N THR A 216 9.88 -4.41 9.26
CA THR A 216 10.64 -5.26 10.19
C THR A 216 11.67 -6.15 9.48
N SER A 217 11.70 -6.16 8.13
CA SER A 217 12.62 -7.00 7.37
C SER A 217 14.08 -6.59 7.56
N THR A 218 14.99 -7.55 7.41
CA THR A 218 16.44 -7.33 7.51
C THR A 218 16.94 -6.36 6.44
N PHE A 219 16.26 -6.29 5.29
CA PHE A 219 16.65 -5.48 4.16
C PHE A 219 16.25 -4.02 4.28
N ALA A 220 15.38 -3.66 5.25
CA ALA A 220 15.05 -2.26 5.46
C ALA A 220 16.27 -1.48 5.95
N SER A 221 16.71 -0.50 5.17
CA SER A 221 17.84 0.37 5.55
C SER A 221 17.48 1.22 6.78
N PRO A 222 18.47 1.72 7.56
CA PRO A 222 18.20 2.61 8.68
C PRO A 222 17.34 3.83 8.29
N HIS A 223 17.57 4.38 7.09
CA HIS A 223 16.78 5.51 6.59
C HIS A 223 15.32 5.13 6.30
N GLN A 224 15.07 3.97 5.68
CA GLN A 224 13.71 3.47 5.46
C GLN A 224 12.99 3.22 6.78
N ARG A 225 13.68 2.62 7.76
CA ARG A 225 13.13 2.41 9.10
C ARG A 225 12.81 3.73 9.78
N TYR A 226 13.73 4.72 9.70
CA TYR A 226 13.49 6.04 10.26
C TYR A 226 12.26 6.71 9.65
N LEU A 227 12.12 6.72 8.32
CA LEU A 227 10.94 7.29 7.64
C LEU A 227 9.66 6.55 8.03
N ALA A 228 9.69 5.22 8.04
CA ALA A 228 8.54 4.41 8.41
C ALA A 228 8.15 4.61 9.88
N TYR A 229 9.10 4.62 10.81
CA TYR A 229 8.84 4.87 12.22
C TYR A 229 8.42 6.31 12.48
N GLY A 230 8.97 7.28 11.74
CA GLY A 230 8.52 8.67 11.79
C GLY A 230 7.06 8.82 11.36
N ALA A 231 6.68 8.19 10.26
CA ALA A 231 5.28 8.17 9.78
C ALA A 231 4.35 7.46 10.77
N GLN A 232 4.80 6.34 11.36
CA GLN A 232 4.04 5.61 12.39
C GLN A 232 3.93 6.41 13.69
N GLY A 233 5.02 7.06 14.13
CA GLY A 233 5.01 7.94 15.29
C GLY A 233 4.09 9.14 15.11
N TYR A 234 4.10 9.75 13.92
CA TYR A 234 3.15 10.80 13.57
C TYR A 234 1.70 10.28 13.62
N SER A 235 1.42 9.13 13.00
CA SER A 235 0.08 8.52 13.04
C SER A 235 -0.36 8.19 14.46
N MET A 236 0.56 7.72 15.31
CA MET A 236 0.28 7.44 16.72
C MET A 236 -0.03 8.71 17.51
N ALA A 237 0.75 9.78 17.33
CA ALA A 237 0.49 11.07 17.95
C ALA A 237 -0.87 11.63 17.51
N MET A 238 -1.17 11.58 16.22
CA MET A 238 -2.47 11.99 15.67
C MET A 238 -3.61 11.12 16.20
N GLY A 239 -3.41 9.80 16.35
CA GLY A 239 -4.38 8.88 16.93
C GLY A 239 -4.68 9.19 18.40
N ILE A 240 -3.66 9.49 19.20
CA ILE A 240 -3.81 9.88 20.60
C ILE A 240 -4.56 11.21 20.69
N CYS A 241 -4.13 12.23 19.93
CA CYS A 241 -4.81 13.54 19.92
C CYS A 241 -6.27 13.42 19.46
N THR A 242 -6.52 12.60 18.44
CA THR A 242 -7.88 12.31 17.95
C THR A 242 -8.73 11.65 19.02
N SER A 243 -8.21 10.62 19.67
CA SER A 243 -8.93 9.91 20.73
C SER A 243 -9.22 10.81 21.91
N ALA A 244 -8.25 11.60 22.34
CA ALA A 244 -8.42 12.58 23.43
C ALA A 244 -9.50 13.62 23.05
N ALA A 245 -9.44 14.18 21.83
CA ALA A 245 -10.42 15.13 21.35
C ALA A 245 -11.84 14.54 21.24
N LEU A 246 -11.98 13.28 20.81
CA LEU A 246 -13.28 12.59 20.75
C LEU A 246 -13.85 12.36 22.15
N VAL A 247 -13.02 11.95 23.11
CA VAL A 247 -13.44 11.73 24.49
C VAL A 247 -13.90 13.03 25.17
N THR A 248 -13.28 14.15 24.82
CA THR A 248 -13.65 15.47 25.38
C THR A 248 -14.76 16.18 24.58
N ALA A 249 -14.69 16.15 23.26
CA ALA A 249 -15.62 16.88 22.39
C ALA A 249 -17.00 16.21 22.28
N CYS A 250 -17.09 14.88 22.25
CA CYS A 250 -18.39 14.21 22.11
C CYS A 250 -19.30 14.39 23.32
N PRO A 251 -18.84 14.21 24.58
CA PRO A 251 -19.66 14.52 25.74
C PRO A 251 -20.08 15.98 25.80
N LEU A 252 -19.16 16.89 25.51
CA LEU A 252 -19.45 18.32 25.48
C LEU A 252 -20.51 18.68 24.42
N ALA A 253 -20.35 18.17 23.20
CA ALA A 253 -21.35 18.36 22.14
C ALA A 253 -22.70 17.76 22.50
N ALA A 254 -22.75 16.60 23.17
CA ALA A 254 -23.98 15.99 23.64
C ALA A 254 -24.63 16.83 24.75
N LEU A 255 -23.86 17.36 25.70
CA LEU A 255 -24.34 18.25 26.76
C LEU A 255 -24.91 19.55 26.18
N LEU A 256 -24.22 20.17 25.22
CA LEU A 256 -24.67 21.37 24.52
C LEU A 256 -25.97 21.12 23.74
N ALA A 257 -26.07 19.98 23.05
CA ALA A 257 -27.28 19.60 22.34
C ALA A 257 -28.47 19.33 23.27
N LEU A 258 -28.23 18.66 24.40
CA LEU A 258 -29.25 18.44 25.45
C LEU A 258 -29.71 19.75 26.08
N HIS A 259 -28.76 20.63 26.40
CA HIS A 259 -29.04 21.92 26.96
C HIS A 259 -29.87 22.83 25.95
N ALA A 260 -29.45 22.84 24.70
CA ALA A 260 -30.21 23.53 23.63
C ALA A 260 -31.62 22.95 23.46
N ALA A 261 -31.77 21.63 23.49
CA ALA A 261 -33.06 20.97 23.40
C ALA A 261 -33.95 21.28 24.62
N HIS A 262 -33.41 21.31 25.83
CA HIS A 262 -34.10 21.69 27.06
C HIS A 262 -34.56 23.13 27.01
N LYS A 263 -33.73 24.08 26.57
CA LYS A 263 -34.11 25.50 26.42
C LYS A 263 -35.17 25.72 25.35
N LEU A 264 -35.05 25.01 24.22
CA LEU A 264 -36.05 25.06 23.15
C LEU A 264 -37.40 24.55 23.64
N SER A 265 -37.44 23.45 24.39
CA SER A 265 -38.65 22.87 24.97
C SER A 265 -39.29 23.84 26.01
N ALA A 266 -38.46 24.43 26.88
CA ALA A 266 -38.90 25.40 27.85
C ALA A 266 -39.48 26.68 27.18
N ALA A 267 -38.85 27.18 26.11
CA ALA A 267 -39.34 28.31 25.32
C ALA A 267 -40.68 28.02 24.59
N LEU A 268 -40.82 26.79 24.08
CA LEU A 268 -42.08 26.33 23.45
C LEU A 268 -43.23 26.19 24.47
N LEU A 269 -42.92 25.69 25.69
CA LEU A 269 -43.89 25.56 26.77
C LEU A 269 -44.29 26.92 27.34
N ALA A 270 -43.35 27.85 27.47
CA ALA A 270 -43.64 29.22 27.94
C ALA A 270 -44.39 30.10 26.91
N GLY A 271 -44.35 29.76 25.63
CA GLY A 271 -44.99 30.46 24.52
C GLY A 271 -46.45 30.14 24.29
N GLY A 272 -47.05 29.24 25.10
CA GLY A 272 -48.45 28.76 24.95
C GLY A 272 -49.59 29.82 25.20
N GLY A 273 -49.30 31.11 25.27
CA GLY A 273 -50.27 32.16 25.58
C GLY A 273 -50.31 33.37 24.63
N GLY A 274 -49.79 33.28 23.43
CA GLY A 274 -49.89 34.37 22.44
C GLY A 274 -48.90 34.17 21.29
N ALA A 275 -49.37 34.41 20.06
CA ALA A 275 -48.62 34.23 18.83
C ALA A 275 -47.35 35.10 18.74
N ARG A 276 -46.29 34.73 19.50
CA ARG A 276 -44.94 35.27 19.31
C ARG A 276 -44.21 34.38 18.34
N ARG A 277 -43.66 34.98 17.27
CA ARG A 277 -42.79 34.29 16.32
C ARG A 277 -41.70 33.53 17.07
N ALA A 278 -41.54 32.25 16.76
CA ALA A 278 -40.42 31.42 17.25
C ALA A 278 -39.13 32.22 17.02
N PRO A 279 -38.23 32.27 18.03
CA PRO A 279 -36.94 32.93 17.86
C PRO A 279 -36.18 32.26 16.70
N GLY A 280 -35.62 33.05 15.80
CA GLY A 280 -34.83 32.53 14.69
C GLY A 280 -33.63 31.70 15.21
N ALA A 281 -33.20 30.71 14.44
CA ALA A 281 -32.11 29.83 14.82
C ALA A 281 -30.85 30.58 15.33
N GLY A 282 -30.56 31.77 14.77
CA GLY A 282 -29.46 32.62 15.22
C GLY A 282 -29.64 33.17 16.65
N ALA A 283 -30.88 33.50 17.07
CA ALA A 283 -31.12 33.96 18.44
C ALA A 283 -31.04 32.82 19.47
N VAL A 284 -31.41 31.60 19.09
CA VAL A 284 -31.23 30.39 19.94
C VAL A 284 -29.77 30.10 20.10
N TRP A 285 -28.99 30.14 19.04
CA TRP A 285 -27.53 29.91 19.10
C TRP A 285 -26.82 31.01 19.89
N ALA A 286 -27.19 32.30 19.70
CA ALA A 286 -26.62 33.39 20.49
C ALA A 286 -26.90 33.24 22.00
N ALA A 287 -28.12 32.83 22.37
CA ALA A 287 -28.50 32.57 23.76
C ALA A 287 -27.71 31.36 24.36
N VAL A 288 -27.55 30.27 23.59
CA VAL A 288 -26.75 29.13 23.99
C VAL A 288 -25.28 29.53 24.21
N TRP A 289 -24.71 30.29 23.27
CA TRP A 289 -23.33 30.77 23.37
C TRP A 289 -23.11 31.75 24.51
N SER A 290 -24.04 32.69 24.76
CA SER A 290 -23.92 33.65 25.86
C SER A 290 -23.97 32.98 27.24
N GLU A 291 -24.66 31.85 27.36
CA GLU A 291 -24.77 31.11 28.60
C GLU A 291 -23.61 30.13 28.81
N VAL A 292 -23.12 29.50 27.72
CA VAL A 292 -21.92 28.66 27.75
C VAL A 292 -20.66 29.49 28.06
N LEU A 293 -20.61 30.73 27.55
CA LEU A 293 -19.47 31.64 27.81
C LEU A 293 -19.64 32.42 29.11
N GLY A 294 -20.81 32.39 29.75
CA GLY A 294 -21.10 33.20 30.96
C GLY A 294 -20.97 32.50 32.27
N GLU A 295 -20.93 31.17 32.32
CA GLU A 295 -20.97 30.46 33.61
C GLU A 295 -19.69 29.75 34.05
N GLU A 296 -18.73 29.40 33.13
CA GLU A 296 -17.47 28.80 33.63
C GLU A 296 -16.34 28.90 32.58
N GLU A 297 -15.21 29.50 32.95
CA GLU A 297 -13.92 29.42 32.22
C GLU A 297 -13.50 27.96 31.92
N GLU A 298 -13.92 26.98 32.75
CA GLU A 298 -13.62 25.55 32.60
C GLU A 298 -14.22 24.89 31.35
N CYS A 299 -15.31 25.42 30.77
CA CYS A 299 -15.93 24.88 29.55
C CYS A 299 -15.37 25.49 28.25
N LEU A 300 -14.74 26.65 28.31
CA LEU A 300 -14.25 27.37 27.16
C LEU A 300 -13.04 26.69 26.51
N GLU A 301 -12.07 26.25 27.26
CA GLU A 301 -10.88 25.59 26.75
C GLU A 301 -11.20 24.27 26.01
N PRO A 302 -12.03 23.34 26.55
CA PRO A 302 -12.45 22.15 25.82
C PRO A 302 -13.24 22.46 24.56
N ALA A 303 -14.08 23.50 24.57
CA ALA A 303 -14.85 23.91 23.38
C ALA A 303 -13.95 24.46 22.27
N ILE A 304 -12.97 25.28 22.60
CA ILE A 304 -11.97 25.80 21.66
C ILE A 304 -11.15 24.63 21.11
N GLY A 305 -10.71 23.70 21.97
CA GLY A 305 -9.97 22.51 21.57
C GLY A 305 -10.77 21.64 20.59
N ALA A 306 -12.04 21.41 20.86
CA ALA A 306 -12.93 20.65 19.97
C ALA A 306 -13.13 21.35 18.60
N CYS A 307 -13.35 22.66 18.60
CA CYS A 307 -13.48 23.44 17.37
C CYS A 307 -12.18 23.42 16.55
N ALA A 308 -11.04 23.61 17.19
CA ALA A 308 -9.74 23.56 16.56
C ALA A 308 -9.45 22.15 15.95
N PHE A 309 -9.82 21.11 16.68
CA PHE A 309 -9.69 19.73 16.20
C PHE A 309 -10.59 19.48 14.97
N LEU A 310 -11.86 19.86 15.02
CA LEU A 310 -12.79 19.70 13.89
C LEU A 310 -12.33 20.49 12.66
N LEU A 311 -11.80 21.69 12.86
CA LEU A 311 -11.20 22.49 11.79
C LEU A 311 -9.98 21.79 11.21
N ALA A 312 -9.06 21.33 12.04
CA ALA A 312 -7.86 20.60 11.60
C ALA A 312 -8.21 19.33 10.83
N LEU A 313 -9.19 18.54 11.32
CA LEU A 313 -9.70 17.36 10.64
C LEU A 313 -10.32 17.70 9.28
N SER A 314 -11.10 18.78 9.22
CA SER A 314 -11.73 19.23 7.97
C SER A 314 -10.69 19.69 6.95
N LEU A 315 -9.66 20.42 7.38
CA LEU A 315 -8.53 20.84 6.55
C LEU A 315 -7.73 19.63 6.04
N GLN A 316 -7.47 18.65 6.91
CA GLN A 316 -6.77 17.43 6.53
C GLN A 316 -7.58 16.60 5.53
N ALA A 317 -8.87 16.41 5.77
CA ALA A 317 -9.74 15.71 4.84
C ALA A 317 -9.85 16.44 3.48
N TYR A 318 -9.89 17.76 3.50
CA TYR A 318 -9.86 18.57 2.29
C TYR A 318 -8.52 18.42 1.55
N ALA A 319 -7.38 18.44 2.26
CA ALA A 319 -6.08 18.23 1.67
C ALA A 319 -5.98 16.83 1.03
N CYS A 320 -6.43 15.77 1.72
CA CYS A 320 -6.51 14.43 1.15
C CYS A 320 -7.39 14.41 -0.12
N LYS A 321 -8.55 15.06 -0.10
CA LYS A 321 -9.43 15.15 -1.29
C LYS A 321 -8.74 15.88 -2.46
N ARG A 322 -7.94 16.91 -2.18
CA ARG A 322 -7.14 17.61 -3.20
C ARG A 322 -6.06 16.69 -3.81
N VAL A 323 -5.41 15.86 -3.00
CA VAL A 323 -4.44 14.84 -3.50
C VAL A 323 -5.15 13.82 -4.38
N VAL A 324 -6.28 13.25 -3.93
CA VAL A 324 -7.11 12.34 -4.74
C VAL A 324 -7.47 12.95 -6.09
N ARG A 325 -7.93 14.22 -6.08
CA ARG A 325 -8.25 14.95 -7.30
C ARG A 325 -7.04 15.08 -8.22
N ALA A 326 -5.91 15.54 -7.69
CA ALA A 326 -4.69 15.75 -8.48
C ALA A 326 -4.19 14.44 -9.11
N TYR A 327 -4.25 13.33 -8.37
CA TYR A 327 -3.87 12.01 -8.86
C TYR A 327 -4.84 11.51 -9.95
N ALA A 328 -6.16 11.69 -9.74
CA ALA A 328 -7.16 11.32 -10.74
C ALA A 328 -7.00 12.11 -12.05
N GLU A 329 -6.78 13.44 -11.96
CA GLU A 329 -6.52 14.30 -13.11
C GLU A 329 -5.22 13.91 -13.83
N LEU A 330 -4.15 13.59 -13.10
CA LEU A 330 -2.90 13.11 -13.66
C LEU A 330 -3.09 11.79 -14.41
N CYS A 331 -3.68 10.78 -13.77
CA CYS A 331 -3.93 9.47 -14.41
C CYS A 331 -4.80 9.61 -15.67
N THR A 332 -5.86 10.43 -15.61
CA THR A 332 -6.71 10.70 -16.79
C THR A 332 -5.94 11.38 -17.92
N THR A 333 -5.01 12.29 -17.58
CA THR A 333 -4.16 12.98 -18.57
C THR A 333 -3.15 12.02 -19.22
N LEU A 334 -2.60 11.10 -18.44
CA LEU A 334 -1.61 10.11 -18.91
C LEU A 334 -2.25 9.00 -19.76
N SER A 335 -3.51 8.68 -19.51
CA SER A 335 -4.28 7.66 -20.24
C SER A 335 -5.63 8.23 -20.75
N PRO A 336 -5.63 9.15 -21.73
CA PRO A 336 -6.83 9.84 -22.17
C PRO A 336 -7.85 8.93 -22.87
N MET A 337 -7.44 7.74 -23.29
CA MET A 337 -8.33 6.74 -23.94
C MET A 337 -8.97 5.79 -22.94
N ASP A 338 -8.51 5.79 -21.69
CA ASP A 338 -9.05 4.96 -20.63
C ASP A 338 -10.26 5.63 -19.97
N ARG A 339 -11.00 4.85 -19.17
CA ARG A 339 -12.09 5.43 -18.35
C ARG A 339 -11.49 6.42 -17.36
N PRO A 340 -12.04 7.65 -17.27
CA PRO A 340 -11.53 8.64 -16.33
C PRO A 340 -11.72 8.15 -14.89
N VAL A 341 -10.73 8.42 -14.06
CA VAL A 341 -10.82 8.14 -12.62
C VAL A 341 -11.82 9.10 -11.98
N LEU A 342 -12.89 8.53 -11.44
CA LEU A 342 -13.96 9.31 -10.84
C LEU A 342 -13.66 9.58 -9.36
N TYR A 343 -13.63 10.85 -8.95
CA TYR A 343 -13.39 11.25 -7.56
C TYR A 343 -14.51 12.11 -6.95
N ALA A 344 -15.43 12.62 -7.78
CA ALA A 344 -16.48 13.55 -7.34
C ALA A 344 -17.48 12.90 -6.37
N HIS A 345 -17.72 11.59 -6.52
CA HIS A 345 -18.63 10.82 -5.65
C HIS A 345 -18.10 10.57 -4.24
N MET A 346 -16.80 10.84 -3.96
CA MET A 346 -16.20 10.63 -2.66
C MET A 346 -16.55 11.79 -1.70
N PRO A 347 -17.47 11.61 -0.73
CA PRO A 347 -17.86 12.68 0.15
C PRO A 347 -16.78 12.98 1.20
N LEU A 348 -16.62 14.25 1.55
CA LEU A 348 -15.59 14.72 2.46
C LEU A 348 -15.64 14.03 3.84
N TRP A 349 -16.85 13.75 4.35
CA TRP A 349 -17.01 13.09 5.64
C TRP A 349 -16.46 11.66 5.68
N ARG A 350 -16.56 10.89 4.58
CA ARG A 350 -15.96 9.55 4.49
C ARG A 350 -14.44 9.63 4.46
N ILE A 351 -13.89 10.62 3.75
CA ILE A 351 -12.44 10.86 3.75
C ILE A 351 -11.96 11.24 5.15
N ALA A 352 -12.71 12.10 5.87
CA ALA A 352 -12.40 12.47 7.24
C ALA A 352 -12.42 11.26 8.19
N LEU A 353 -13.46 10.43 8.12
CA LEU A 353 -13.56 9.21 8.94
C LEU A 353 -12.46 8.20 8.58
N ALA A 354 -12.11 8.07 7.29
CA ALA A 354 -11.01 7.21 6.87
C ALA A 354 -9.67 7.69 7.41
N TYR A 355 -9.44 9.01 7.43
CA TYR A 355 -8.23 9.58 8.02
C TYR A 355 -8.16 9.32 9.54
N LEU A 356 -9.26 9.50 10.27
CA LEU A 356 -9.34 9.16 11.69
C LEU A 356 -9.09 7.66 11.93
N GLY A 357 -9.74 6.81 11.13
CA GLY A 357 -9.53 5.37 11.16
C GLY A 357 -8.09 4.97 10.88
N TYR A 358 -7.43 5.64 9.93
CA TYR A 358 -6.01 5.48 9.64
C TYR A 358 -5.14 5.82 10.87
N CYS A 359 -5.40 6.95 11.53
CA CYS A 359 -4.67 7.38 12.71
C CYS A 359 -4.77 6.41 13.90
N VAL A 360 -5.81 5.59 13.95
CA VAL A 360 -6.00 4.55 14.97
C VAL A 360 -5.46 3.20 14.51
N ALA A 361 -5.82 2.79 13.29
CA ALA A 361 -5.52 1.44 12.78
C ALA A 361 -4.02 1.22 12.56
N VAL A 362 -3.29 2.21 12.05
CA VAL A 362 -1.86 2.06 11.74
C VAL A 362 -1.00 1.88 13.00
N PRO A 363 -1.12 2.67 14.06
CA PRO A 363 -0.41 2.41 15.32
C PRO A 363 -0.73 1.06 15.93
N LEU A 364 -2.01 0.68 15.99
CA LEU A 364 -2.43 -0.62 16.52
C LEU A 364 -1.82 -1.77 15.71
N MET A 365 -1.85 -1.67 14.38
CA MET A 365 -1.25 -2.65 13.50
C MET A 365 0.27 -2.71 13.67
N THR A 366 0.92 -1.58 13.87
CA THR A 366 2.36 -1.51 14.12
C THR A 366 2.74 -2.29 15.38
N VAL A 367 2.06 -2.01 16.50
CA VAL A 367 2.27 -2.76 17.76
C VAL A 367 2.00 -4.26 17.53
N TYR A 368 0.92 -4.59 16.84
CA TYR A 368 0.60 -5.98 16.51
C TYR A 368 1.72 -6.66 15.69
N CYS A 369 2.24 -6.00 14.67
CA CYS A 369 3.32 -6.54 13.82
C CYS A 369 4.63 -6.75 14.58
N TYR A 370 4.92 -5.92 15.59
CA TYR A 370 6.08 -6.13 16.46
C TYR A 370 5.90 -7.32 17.42
N CYS A 371 4.67 -7.63 17.81
CA CYS A 371 4.36 -8.77 18.68
C CYS A 371 4.20 -10.09 17.92
N CYS A 372 3.99 -10.04 16.60
CA CYS A 372 3.68 -11.22 15.77
C CYS A 372 4.77 -11.46 14.73
N ALA A 373 5.36 -12.65 14.75
CA ALA A 373 6.39 -13.05 13.79
C ALA A 373 5.82 -13.71 12.52
N THR A 374 4.50 -13.63 12.27
CA THR A 374 3.85 -14.34 11.15
C THR A 374 2.98 -13.42 10.31
N VAL A 375 2.98 -13.64 9.00
CA VAL A 375 2.09 -12.98 8.05
C VAL A 375 1.52 -13.99 7.07
N GLU A 376 0.28 -13.78 6.62
CA GLU A 376 -0.37 -14.62 5.62
C GLU A 376 -0.57 -13.84 4.33
N TRP A 377 -0.17 -14.43 3.20
CA TRP A 377 -0.30 -13.83 1.88
C TRP A 377 -0.64 -14.89 0.84
N ALA A 378 -1.73 -14.68 0.11
CA ALA A 378 -2.23 -15.60 -0.92
C ALA A 378 -2.32 -17.06 -0.43
N GLY A 379 -2.88 -17.29 0.77
CA GLY A 379 -3.03 -18.62 1.36
C GLY A 379 -1.74 -19.26 1.90
N VAL A 380 -0.60 -18.59 1.78
CA VAL A 380 0.68 -19.04 2.34
C VAL A 380 1.00 -18.22 3.59
N ARG A 381 1.39 -18.89 4.68
CA ARG A 381 1.79 -18.24 5.92
C ARG A 381 3.31 -18.30 6.06
N TYR A 382 3.92 -17.14 6.29
CA TYR A 382 5.36 -16.98 6.49
C TYR A 382 5.65 -16.67 7.94
N THR A 383 6.61 -17.38 8.53
CA THR A 383 7.16 -17.06 9.85
C THR A 383 8.55 -16.46 9.66
N PHE A 384 8.81 -15.38 10.38
CA PHE A 384 10.05 -14.62 10.27
C PHE A 384 10.96 -14.84 11.47
N ARG A 385 12.26 -14.87 11.19
CA ARG A 385 13.31 -14.81 12.19
C ARG A 385 14.41 -13.89 11.70
N SER A 386 14.79 -12.92 12.54
CA SER A 386 15.81 -11.92 12.18
C SER A 386 15.51 -11.19 10.85
N GLY A 387 14.22 -10.92 10.59
CA GLY A 387 13.77 -10.20 9.40
C GLY A 387 13.77 -11.00 8.09
N LYS A 388 14.09 -12.29 8.12
CA LYS A 388 14.05 -13.20 6.97
C LYS A 388 12.94 -14.23 7.12
N VAL A 389 12.42 -14.72 6.00
CA VAL A 389 11.53 -15.88 5.99
C VAL A 389 12.29 -17.09 6.55
N HIS A 390 11.78 -17.62 7.65
CA HIS A 390 12.35 -18.76 8.35
C HIS A 390 11.58 -20.05 8.12
N GLN A 391 10.25 -19.97 8.09
CA GLN A 391 9.36 -21.10 7.77
C GLN A 391 8.26 -20.64 6.83
N VAL A 392 7.88 -21.51 5.93
CA VAL A 392 6.73 -21.36 5.03
C VAL A 392 5.71 -22.43 5.40
N HIS A 393 4.48 -22.01 5.61
CA HIS A 393 3.36 -22.87 5.94
C HIS A 393 2.36 -22.84 4.80
N ARG A 394 1.92 -23.99 4.36
CA ARG A 394 0.93 -24.18 3.30
C ARG A 394 -0.20 -25.07 3.80
N ARG A 395 -1.35 -25.01 3.14
CA ARG A 395 -2.45 -25.95 3.40
C ARG A 395 -2.37 -27.10 2.42
N ASP A 396 -2.63 -28.30 2.90
CA ASP A 396 -2.86 -29.46 2.04
C ASP A 396 -4.28 -29.46 1.46
N ALA A 397 -4.59 -30.47 0.65
CA ALA A 397 -5.91 -30.62 0.05
C ALA A 397 -7.06 -30.81 1.08
N ALA A 398 -6.74 -31.24 2.29
CA ALA A 398 -7.68 -31.36 3.41
C ALA A 398 -7.79 -30.08 4.23
N GLY A 399 -7.02 -29.02 3.89
CA GLY A 399 -6.98 -27.74 4.58
C GLY A 399 -6.08 -27.70 5.81
N ALA A 400 -5.36 -28.78 6.12
CA ALA A 400 -4.44 -28.83 7.26
C ALA A 400 -3.13 -28.11 6.94
N TRP A 401 -2.60 -27.36 7.92
CA TRP A 401 -1.33 -26.67 7.78
C TRP A 401 -0.14 -27.65 7.86
N TYR A 402 0.76 -27.57 6.90
CA TYR A 402 2.07 -28.21 6.96
C TYR A 402 3.17 -27.15 6.70
N SER A 403 4.36 -27.38 7.22
CA SER A 403 5.44 -26.41 7.15
C SER A 403 6.78 -27.07 6.82
N GLN A 404 7.66 -26.29 6.21
CA GLN A 404 9.08 -26.62 6.05
C GLN A 404 9.93 -25.45 6.53
N SER A 405 11.06 -25.77 7.18
CA SER A 405 12.03 -24.74 7.51
C SER A 405 12.88 -24.38 6.28
N ARG A 406 13.35 -23.14 6.25
CA ARG A 406 14.25 -22.65 5.22
C ARG A 406 15.52 -23.50 5.14
N GLU A 407 16.14 -23.83 6.29
CA GLU A 407 17.36 -24.61 6.35
C GLU A 407 17.18 -26.00 5.71
N GLN A 408 16.10 -26.69 6.05
CA GLN A 408 15.78 -28.01 5.46
C GLN A 408 15.58 -27.92 3.95
N SER A 409 14.97 -26.85 3.47
CA SER A 409 14.69 -26.64 2.05
C SER A 409 15.96 -26.29 1.27
N MET A 410 16.81 -25.44 1.82
CA MET A 410 18.09 -25.10 1.21
C MET A 410 19.02 -26.32 1.18
N GLU A 411 19.09 -27.13 2.24
CA GLU A 411 19.85 -28.34 2.25
C GLU A 411 19.39 -29.33 1.18
N ARG A 412 18.08 -29.51 1.01
CA ARG A 412 17.55 -30.36 -0.07
C ARG A 412 17.88 -29.80 -1.46
N ALA A 413 17.76 -28.50 -1.67
CA ALA A 413 18.09 -27.86 -2.94
C ALA A 413 19.61 -28.04 -3.27
N LEU A 414 20.48 -27.83 -2.29
CA LEU A 414 21.92 -28.04 -2.46
C LEU A 414 22.28 -29.52 -2.76
N ARG A 415 21.62 -30.46 -2.09
CA ARG A 415 21.81 -31.88 -2.38
C ARG A 415 21.35 -32.24 -3.80
N ALA A 416 20.15 -31.77 -4.20
CA ALA A 416 19.62 -31.99 -5.55
C ALA A 416 20.52 -31.37 -6.63
N ALA A 417 21.03 -30.15 -6.42
CA ALA A 417 21.99 -29.52 -7.34
C ALA A 417 23.32 -30.24 -7.42
N ALA A 418 23.81 -30.80 -6.31
CA ALA A 418 25.02 -31.61 -6.30
C ALA A 418 24.82 -32.95 -7.04
N GLU A 419 23.70 -33.62 -6.83
CA GLU A 419 23.30 -34.82 -7.54
C GLU A 419 23.18 -34.61 -9.05
N GLN A 420 22.58 -33.49 -9.45
CA GLN A 420 22.45 -33.10 -10.86
C GLN A 420 23.82 -32.88 -11.50
N ARG A 421 24.74 -32.17 -10.82
CA ARG A 421 26.11 -31.96 -11.32
C ARG A 421 26.89 -33.27 -11.45
N LEU A 422 26.72 -34.19 -10.52
CA LEU A 422 27.35 -35.52 -10.60
C LEU A 422 26.79 -36.31 -11.78
N ALA A 423 25.46 -36.22 -12.02
CA ALA A 423 24.82 -36.85 -13.16
C ALA A 423 25.29 -36.25 -14.53
N ASP A 424 25.38 -34.92 -14.60
CA ASP A 424 25.85 -34.20 -15.79
C ASP A 424 27.33 -34.48 -16.13
N HIS A 425 28.14 -34.84 -15.14
CA HIS A 425 29.54 -35.21 -15.32
C HIS A 425 29.79 -36.73 -15.43
N GLY A 426 28.71 -37.53 -15.47
CA GLY A 426 28.82 -38.97 -15.64
C GLY A 426 29.48 -39.70 -14.45
N LEU A 427 29.57 -39.05 -13.30
CA LEU A 427 30.12 -39.56 -12.06
C LEU A 427 28.97 -40.10 -11.18
N ARG A 428 28.43 -41.26 -11.53
CA ARG A 428 27.54 -42.05 -10.66
C ARG A 428 28.30 -43.24 -10.07
#